data_493d9b234616017dc31153fcfa4fd2b2
#
_entry.id   493d9b234616017dc31153fcfa4fd2b2
#
_cell.length_a   1.000
_cell.length_b   1.000
_cell.length_c   1.000
_cell.angle_alpha   90.00
_cell.angle_beta   90.00
_cell.angle_gamma   90.00
#
_symmetry.space_group_name_H-M   'P 1'
#
loop_
_entity.id
_entity.type
_entity.pdbx_description
1 polymer ?
#
loop_
_entity_poly.entity_id
_entity_poly.type
_entity_poly.pdbx_seq_one_letter_code
_entity_poly.pdbx_strand_id
1 'polypeptide(L)'
;MNSKSFAEVLERFRTIEFKESFDLIVAIANGGIIPAALLNQRLNREIQLLKLNLRDAAQKQLYPQPRLLEEIRFEVKGKTILLVEDRVKTGTTLHYAQQLLADAKLVKTFAVNGKADYCLYDEA
;
A
#
# COMPACT_ATOMS: atom_id res chain seq x y z
N MET A 1 13.16 -2.14 20.40
CA MET A 1 11.97 -2.03 19.54
C MET A 1 10.73 -2.37 20.34
N ASN A 2 9.75 -1.50 20.29
CA ASN A 2 8.51 -1.73 21.02
C ASN A 2 7.60 -2.65 20.20
N SER A 3 7.09 -3.69 20.86
CA SER A 3 6.06 -4.48 20.25
C SER A 3 4.71 -3.78 20.44
N LYS A 4 3.85 -3.89 19.45
CA LYS A 4 2.54 -3.28 19.45
C LYS A 4 1.50 -4.36 19.58
N SER A 5 0.49 -4.14 20.43
CA SER A 5 -0.58 -5.10 20.56
C SER A 5 -1.45 -5.09 19.31
N PHE A 6 -2.09 -6.21 19.03
CA PHE A 6 -3.03 -6.30 17.92
C PHE A 6 -4.18 -5.31 18.08
N ALA A 7 -4.66 -5.15 19.33
CA ALA A 7 -5.74 -4.21 19.62
C ALA A 7 -5.33 -2.77 19.30
N GLU A 8 -4.10 -2.39 19.62
CA GLU A 8 -3.59 -1.05 19.32
C GLU A 8 -3.54 -0.81 17.80
N VAL A 9 -3.01 -1.78 17.06
CA VAL A 9 -2.90 -1.67 15.61
C VAL A 9 -4.29 -1.54 14.98
N LEU A 10 -5.24 -2.39 15.41
CA LEU A 10 -6.61 -2.31 14.91
C LEU A 10 -7.24 -0.96 15.20
N GLU A 11 -7.02 -0.40 16.39
CA GLU A 11 -7.57 0.91 16.73
C GLU A 11 -7.01 2.00 15.83
N ARG A 12 -5.74 1.92 15.47
CA ARG A 12 -5.17 2.90 14.54
C ARG A 12 -5.76 2.78 13.13
N PHE A 13 -6.04 1.56 12.67
CA PHE A 13 -6.76 1.38 11.41
C PHE A 13 -8.15 2.00 11.45
N ARG A 14 -8.81 1.93 12.61
CA ARG A 14 -10.17 2.42 12.76
C ARG A 14 -10.25 3.93 12.90
N THR A 15 -9.18 4.58 13.34
CA THR A 15 -9.20 6.01 13.66
C THR A 15 -8.39 6.88 12.71
N ILE A 16 -7.56 6.30 11.85
CA ILE A 16 -6.82 7.12 10.89
C ILE A 16 -7.79 7.83 9.96
N GLU A 17 -7.54 9.11 9.72
CA GLU A 17 -8.41 9.92 8.88
C GLU A 17 -7.72 10.26 7.57
N PHE A 18 -8.48 10.23 6.48
CA PHE A 18 -8.02 10.59 5.15
C PHE A 18 -8.70 11.87 4.71
N LYS A 19 -7.94 12.74 4.05
CA LYS A 19 -8.47 13.99 3.52
C LYS A 19 -9.18 13.80 2.19
N GLU A 20 -8.83 12.74 1.47
CA GLU A 20 -9.36 12.47 0.14
C GLU A 20 -10.53 11.50 0.19
N SER A 21 -11.37 11.57 -0.84
CA SER A 21 -12.35 10.53 -1.12
C SER A 21 -11.75 9.64 -2.22
N PHE A 22 -11.47 8.39 -1.87
CA PHE A 22 -10.82 7.46 -2.80
C PHE A 22 -11.83 6.72 -3.64
N ASP A 23 -11.48 6.52 -4.92
CA ASP A 23 -12.29 5.72 -5.85
C ASP A 23 -11.86 4.26 -5.86
N LEU A 24 -10.59 4.01 -5.54
CA LEU A 24 -9.98 2.70 -5.68
C LEU A 24 -8.89 2.53 -4.63
N ILE A 25 -8.80 1.34 -4.06
CA ILE A 25 -7.68 0.95 -3.20
C ILE A 25 -6.82 -0.02 -3.99
N VAL A 26 -5.52 0.24 -4.08
CA VAL A 26 -4.57 -0.66 -4.72
C VAL A 26 -3.62 -1.18 -3.66
N ALA A 27 -3.63 -2.49 -3.45
CA ALA A 27 -2.77 -3.13 -2.47
C ALA A 27 -1.53 -3.71 -3.16
N ILE A 28 -0.36 -3.36 -2.65
CA ILE A 28 0.86 -3.99 -3.13
C ILE A 28 0.93 -5.39 -2.49
N ALA A 29 0.78 -6.39 -3.32
CA ALA A 29 0.74 -7.78 -2.83
C ALA A 29 2.18 -8.27 -2.60
N ASN A 30 2.36 -9.11 -1.57
CA ASN A 30 1.29 -9.64 -0.71
C ASN A 30 1.07 -8.80 0.56
N GLY A 31 2.10 -8.07 1.02
CA GLY A 31 2.06 -7.40 2.32
C GLY A 31 0.94 -6.38 2.50
N GLY A 32 0.51 -5.73 1.42
CA GLY A 32 -0.54 -4.73 1.49
C GLY A 32 -1.96 -5.27 1.50
N ILE A 33 -2.16 -6.58 1.29
CA ILE A 33 -3.51 -7.15 1.15
C ILE A 33 -4.32 -7.00 2.43
N ILE A 34 -3.77 -7.45 3.56
CA ILE A 34 -4.49 -7.38 4.84
C ILE A 34 -4.71 -5.93 5.28
N PRO A 35 -3.69 -5.04 5.23
CA PRO A 35 -3.92 -3.63 5.53
C PRO A 35 -5.02 -3.00 4.67
N ALA A 36 -5.04 -3.28 3.37
CA ALA A 36 -6.08 -2.76 2.48
C ALA A 36 -7.46 -3.25 2.89
N ALA A 37 -7.59 -4.54 3.23
CA ALA A 37 -8.86 -5.09 3.66
C ALA A 37 -9.36 -4.46 4.97
N LEU A 38 -8.44 -4.21 5.91
CA LEU A 38 -8.80 -3.56 7.17
C LEU A 38 -9.27 -2.12 6.95
N LEU A 39 -8.58 -1.36 6.12
CA LEU A 39 -9.01 0.00 5.77
C LEU A 39 -10.36 -0.02 5.06
N ASN A 40 -10.57 -1.03 4.22
CA ASN A 40 -11.77 -1.09 3.38
C ASN A 40 -13.03 -1.41 4.16
N GLN A 41 -12.93 -1.84 5.40
CA GLN A 41 -14.11 -1.98 6.27
C GLN A 41 -14.82 -0.64 6.46
N ARG A 42 -14.05 0.47 6.42
CA ARG A 42 -14.61 1.82 6.51
C ARG A 42 -14.80 2.47 5.17
N LEU A 43 -13.83 2.28 4.26
CA LEU A 43 -13.82 3.00 2.99
C LEU A 43 -14.81 2.41 2.00
N ASN A 44 -14.98 1.11 2.01
CA ASN A 44 -15.95 0.38 1.16
C ASN A 44 -15.78 0.73 -0.32
N ARG A 45 -14.56 0.55 -0.82
CA ARG A 45 -14.21 0.79 -2.23
C ARG A 45 -13.71 -0.51 -2.85
N GLU A 46 -13.61 -0.51 -4.18
CA GLU A 46 -12.98 -1.63 -4.88
C GLU A 46 -11.52 -1.76 -4.47
N ILE A 47 -11.05 -3.00 -4.28
CA ILE A 47 -9.64 -3.28 -4.04
C ILE A 47 -9.08 -4.00 -5.26
N GLN A 48 -7.96 -3.53 -5.78
CA GLN A 48 -7.19 -4.22 -6.80
C GLN A 48 -5.80 -4.50 -6.27
N LEU A 49 -5.17 -5.55 -6.80
CA LEU A 49 -3.83 -5.94 -6.36
C LEU A 49 -2.79 -5.54 -7.40
N LEU A 50 -1.66 -5.08 -6.90
CA LEU A 50 -0.49 -4.78 -7.71
C LEU A 50 0.61 -5.74 -7.26
N LYS A 51 0.90 -6.76 -8.10
CA LYS A 51 1.85 -7.79 -7.73
C LYS A 51 3.25 -7.40 -8.17
N LEU A 52 4.08 -7.10 -7.19
CA LEU A 52 5.46 -6.71 -7.38
C LEU A 52 6.37 -7.68 -6.66
N ASN A 53 7.57 -7.88 -7.18
CA ASN A 53 8.56 -8.71 -6.54
C ASN A 53 9.93 -8.07 -6.62
N LEU A 54 10.54 -7.84 -5.47
CA LEU A 54 11.93 -7.43 -5.35
C LEU A 54 12.75 -8.54 -4.68
N ARG A 55 12.10 -9.38 -3.85
CA ARG A 55 12.75 -10.41 -3.04
C ARG A 55 12.06 -11.74 -3.24
N ASP A 56 12.84 -12.84 -3.10
CA ASP A 56 12.29 -14.19 -3.14
C ASP A 56 11.66 -14.57 -1.79
N ALA A 57 11.21 -15.84 -1.68
CA ALA A 57 10.57 -16.34 -0.46
C ALA A 57 11.51 -16.33 0.74
N ALA A 58 12.82 -16.32 0.54
CA ALA A 58 13.82 -16.21 1.60
C ALA A 58 14.22 -14.77 1.88
N GLN A 59 13.50 -13.82 1.32
CA GLN A 59 13.76 -12.38 1.42
C GLN A 59 15.08 -11.95 0.78
N LYS A 60 15.57 -12.76 -0.14
CA LYS A 60 16.77 -12.42 -0.90
C LYS A 60 16.37 -11.59 -2.10
N GLN A 61 17.11 -10.51 -2.35
CA GLN A 61 16.81 -9.61 -3.45
C GLN A 61 17.06 -10.31 -4.79
N LEU A 62 16.02 -10.42 -5.61
CA LEU A 62 16.08 -11.05 -6.93
C LEU A 62 16.49 -10.07 -8.02
N TYR A 63 16.11 -8.81 -7.89
CA TYR A 63 16.32 -7.80 -8.92
C TYR A 63 16.85 -6.52 -8.31
N PRO A 64 17.61 -5.72 -9.06
CA PRO A 64 18.10 -4.41 -8.56
C PRO A 64 16.96 -3.45 -8.24
N GLN A 65 15.79 -3.66 -8.83
CA GLN A 65 14.60 -2.86 -8.54
C GLN A 65 13.35 -3.74 -8.62
N PRO A 66 12.23 -3.28 -8.06
CA PRO A 66 10.98 -4.05 -8.09
C PRO A 66 10.54 -4.34 -9.53
N ARG A 67 9.86 -5.45 -9.71
CA ARG A 67 9.31 -5.83 -11.01
C ARG A 67 7.83 -6.13 -10.88
N LEU A 68 7.08 -5.70 -11.88
CA LEU A 68 5.67 -6.04 -12.00
C LEU A 68 5.55 -7.50 -12.43
N LEU A 69 4.86 -8.32 -11.63
CA LEU A 69 4.69 -9.75 -11.90
C LEU A 69 3.48 -10.06 -12.76
N GLU A 70 2.45 -9.21 -12.70
CA GLU A 70 1.24 -9.37 -13.50
C GLU A 70 0.88 -8.04 -14.12
N GLU A 71 0.40 -8.10 -15.36
CA GLU A 71 -0.07 -6.91 -16.08
C GLU A 71 -1.22 -6.24 -15.32
N ILE A 72 -1.21 -4.91 -15.31
CA ILE A 72 -2.29 -4.14 -14.71
C ILE A 72 -3.50 -4.18 -15.65
N ARG A 73 -4.62 -4.72 -15.15
CA ARG A 73 -5.84 -4.91 -15.94
C ARG A 73 -7.02 -4.10 -15.42
N PHE A 74 -6.82 -3.32 -14.37
CA PHE A 74 -7.87 -2.49 -13.81
C PHE A 74 -7.71 -1.05 -14.30
N GLU A 75 -8.82 -0.32 -14.28
CA GLU A 75 -8.85 1.08 -14.73
C GLU A 75 -8.21 1.99 -13.70
N VAL A 76 -7.29 2.83 -14.15
CA VAL A 76 -6.53 3.75 -13.29
C VAL A 76 -6.85 5.21 -13.62
N LYS A 77 -7.11 5.49 -14.89
CA LYS A 77 -7.24 6.86 -15.40
C LYS A 77 -8.36 7.63 -14.71
N GLY A 78 -8.02 8.82 -14.22
CA GLY A 78 -8.99 9.72 -13.61
C GLY A 78 -9.41 9.34 -12.20
N LYS A 79 -8.83 8.30 -11.61
CA LYS A 79 -9.19 7.83 -10.28
C LYS A 79 -8.30 8.40 -9.21
N THR A 80 -8.88 8.64 -8.03
CA THR A 80 -8.14 8.95 -6.81
C THR A 80 -7.89 7.64 -6.09
N ILE A 81 -6.63 7.27 -5.95
CA ILE A 81 -6.21 5.94 -5.51
C ILE A 81 -5.50 6.01 -4.16
N LEU A 82 -5.86 5.09 -3.27
CA LEU A 82 -5.07 4.83 -2.06
C LEU A 82 -4.21 3.60 -2.33
N LEU A 83 -2.89 3.81 -2.38
CA LEU A 83 -1.90 2.75 -2.61
C LEU A 83 -1.40 2.26 -1.27
N VAL A 84 -1.62 0.98 -0.97
CA VAL A 84 -1.42 0.41 0.37
C VAL A 84 -0.25 -0.56 0.37
N GLU A 85 0.68 -0.33 1.29
CA GLU A 85 1.83 -1.18 1.56
C GLU A 85 1.87 -1.51 3.05
N ASP A 86 2.48 -2.63 3.42
CA ASP A 86 2.65 -3.00 4.82
C ASP A 86 3.81 -2.23 5.45
N ARG A 87 4.99 -2.33 4.85
CA ARG A 87 6.21 -1.72 5.39
C ARG A 87 6.99 -0.99 4.31
N VAL A 88 7.37 0.24 4.61
CA VAL A 88 8.20 1.06 3.73
C VAL A 88 9.53 1.32 4.41
N LYS A 89 10.62 0.71 3.91
CA LYS A 89 11.97 0.94 4.42
C LYS A 89 12.68 2.02 3.62
N THR A 90 12.92 1.77 2.34
CA THR A 90 13.64 2.70 1.47
C THR A 90 12.72 3.52 0.59
N GLY A 91 11.48 3.05 0.41
CA GLY A 91 10.53 3.69 -0.50
C GLY A 91 10.65 3.25 -1.95
N THR A 92 11.60 2.37 -2.28
CA THR A 92 11.84 1.96 -3.66
C THR A 92 10.61 1.29 -4.28
N THR A 93 10.02 0.32 -3.57
CA THR A 93 8.84 -0.39 -4.05
C THR A 93 7.65 0.55 -4.19
N LEU A 94 7.44 1.40 -3.20
CA LEU A 94 6.32 2.34 -3.20
C LEU A 94 6.44 3.34 -4.34
N HIS A 95 7.65 3.86 -4.55
CA HIS A 95 7.91 4.81 -5.62
C HIS A 95 7.67 4.18 -7.00
N TYR A 96 8.15 2.95 -7.19
CA TYR A 96 7.93 2.23 -8.45
C TYR A 96 6.43 2.00 -8.69
N ALA A 97 5.70 1.60 -7.65
CA ALA A 97 4.25 1.40 -7.76
C ALA A 97 3.53 2.69 -8.12
N GLN A 98 3.94 3.83 -7.54
CA GLN A 98 3.35 5.12 -7.89
C GLN A 98 3.56 5.44 -9.37
N GLN A 99 4.73 5.13 -9.92
CA GLN A 99 5.02 5.36 -11.34
C GLN A 99 4.13 4.51 -12.23
N LEU A 100 3.84 3.27 -11.83
CA LEU A 100 2.93 2.39 -12.58
C LEU A 100 1.51 2.93 -12.62
N LEU A 101 1.13 3.75 -11.66
CA LEU A 101 -0.21 4.33 -11.54
C LEU A 101 -0.25 5.80 -11.99
N ALA A 102 0.70 6.22 -12.82
CA ALA A 102 0.86 7.64 -13.18
C ALA A 102 -0.35 8.24 -13.90
N ASP A 103 -1.19 7.42 -14.54
CA ASP A 103 -2.38 7.91 -15.23
C ASP A 103 -3.53 8.23 -14.27
N ALA A 104 -3.41 7.89 -13.00
CA ALA A 104 -4.43 8.21 -12.00
C ALA A 104 -4.53 9.74 -11.82
N LYS A 105 -5.70 10.20 -11.39
CA LYS A 105 -5.89 11.60 -11.03
C LYS A 105 -5.01 11.98 -9.84
N LEU A 106 -4.95 11.11 -8.84
CA LEU A 106 -4.18 11.31 -7.62
C LEU A 106 -3.88 9.96 -7.00
N VAL A 107 -2.65 9.78 -6.53
CA VAL A 107 -2.27 8.59 -5.76
C VAL A 107 -1.74 9.05 -4.42
N LYS A 108 -2.41 8.61 -3.34
CA LYS A 108 -1.91 8.78 -1.98
C LYS A 108 -1.46 7.43 -1.46
N THR A 109 -0.43 7.43 -0.64
CA THR A 109 0.19 6.20 -0.16
C THR A 109 -0.13 5.99 1.30
N PHE A 110 -0.27 4.71 1.66
CA PHE A 110 -0.48 4.29 3.05
C PHE A 110 0.48 3.16 3.39
N ALA A 111 1.07 3.21 4.57
CA ALA A 111 1.88 2.13 5.11
C ALA A 111 1.50 1.87 6.56
N VAL A 112 1.54 0.61 6.98
CA VAL A 112 1.41 0.30 8.40
C VAL A 112 2.63 0.82 9.13
N ASN A 113 3.82 0.49 8.61
CA ASN A 113 5.09 0.91 9.18
C ASN A 113 5.95 1.59 8.11
N GLY A 114 6.46 2.76 8.42
CA GLY A 114 7.33 3.50 7.51
C GLY A 114 6.68 4.76 7.00
N LYS A 115 7.44 5.53 6.23
CA LYS A 115 6.99 6.84 5.77
C LYS A 115 6.19 6.72 4.48
N ALA A 116 4.98 7.24 4.52
CA ALA A 116 4.08 7.35 3.38
C ALA A 116 3.23 8.61 3.61
N ASP A 117 2.32 8.92 2.68
CA ASP A 117 1.42 10.05 2.89
C ASP A 117 0.60 9.85 4.15
N TYR A 118 0.19 8.61 4.41
CA TYR A 118 -0.49 8.19 5.63
C TYR A 118 0.23 6.98 6.18
N CYS A 119 0.43 6.93 7.48
CA CYS A 119 1.02 5.76 8.12
C CYS A 119 0.47 5.59 9.53
N LEU A 120 0.45 4.34 10.00
CA LEU A 120 0.07 4.08 11.39
C LEU A 120 1.27 4.33 12.31
N TYR A 121 2.44 3.95 11.85
CA TYR A 121 3.71 4.15 12.57
C TYR A 121 4.76 4.61 11.56
N ASP A 122 5.46 5.67 11.86
CA ASP A 122 6.39 6.27 10.90
C ASP A 122 7.78 5.62 10.88
N GLU A 123 7.97 4.56 11.63
CA GLU A 123 9.21 3.78 11.62
C GLU A 123 8.98 2.41 11.01
N ALA A 124 9.86 2.05 10.11
CA ALA A 124 9.79 0.75 9.44
C ALA A 124 10.33 -0.39 10.30
#